data_c1f291f3653ac0dbb27c5384941ae6dc
#
_entry.id   c1f291f3653ac0dbb27c5384941ae6dc
#
_cell.length_a   1.000
_cell.length_b   1.000
_cell.length_c   1.000
_cell.angle_alpha   90.00
_cell.angle_beta   90.00
_cell.angle_gamma   90.00
#
_symmetry.space_group_name_H-M   'P 1'
#
loop_
_entity.id
_entity.type
_entity.pdbx_description
1 polymer ?
#
loop_
_entity_poly.entity_id
_entity_poly.type
_entity_poly.pdbx_seq_one_letter_code
_entity_poly.pdbx_strand_id
1 'polypeptide(L)'
;MPKCLKCNQEVPVNEEGIAPIYCDACADRAISRARRGLYTGTLRDFPVTSALVAINVAIFLGMAVTSESFSEPLMGFSWDQTMRWGGNLGPLTLGGDYWRLVTACFVHGEILHVGLNMWCLLSLGRLSERYFGRWFTLLIYLLTGVGGNLLSLAHNPRGFSVGASGAIFGIAGAIIAGLKFGNLSIAEGERRAVLSSVISFAVLNFVLGAGYLGMRLRTDNMAHLGGFAAGLLVGLPLAMSVTRSQAKIIQSVALAVIALLLGASYYQLASSTKYKNWMVHAEISFEEKDYLAAIAILEKRTAAEPGNVEAEVWLGDAYALNHEPGKAIAAYKKALELNPNLSEVKEALQEIQQATQVSGQPAK
;
A
#
# COMPACT_ATOMS: atom_id res chain seq x y z
N MET A 1 41.18 -13.16 38.51
CA MET A 1 40.46 -13.05 37.24
C MET A 1 39.07 -12.46 37.47
N PRO A 2 38.56 -11.63 36.58
CA PRO A 2 37.20 -11.10 36.71
C PRO A 2 36.18 -12.25 36.65
N LYS A 3 35.06 -12.06 37.35
CA LYS A 3 34.04 -13.11 37.50
C LYS A 3 32.75 -12.73 36.81
N CYS A 4 32.08 -13.71 36.19
CA CYS A 4 30.76 -13.56 35.59
C CYS A 4 29.74 -13.09 36.63
N LEU A 5 29.03 -12.00 36.38
CA LEU A 5 28.04 -11.44 37.30
C LEU A 5 26.89 -12.37 37.64
N LYS A 6 26.68 -13.42 36.84
CA LYS A 6 25.53 -14.32 36.99
C LYS A 6 25.83 -15.67 37.62
N CYS A 7 26.98 -16.27 37.30
CA CYS A 7 27.33 -17.59 37.76
C CYS A 7 28.63 -17.63 38.56
N ASN A 8 29.31 -16.50 38.75
CA ASN A 8 30.54 -16.32 39.46
C ASN A 8 31.78 -17.10 38.93
N GLN A 9 31.64 -17.69 37.72
CA GLN A 9 32.77 -18.31 37.02
C GLN A 9 33.78 -17.25 36.58
N GLU A 10 35.03 -17.60 36.52
CA GLU A 10 36.09 -16.74 35.99
C GLU A 10 35.89 -16.53 34.49
N VAL A 11 36.08 -15.30 34.01
CA VAL A 11 35.94 -14.91 32.63
C VAL A 11 37.27 -14.47 32.07
N PRO A 12 37.70 -14.97 30.91
CA PRO A 12 38.94 -14.55 30.28
C PRO A 12 38.86 -13.07 29.89
N VAL A 13 39.96 -12.38 30.04
CA VAL A 13 40.14 -10.99 29.59
C VAL A 13 40.53 -11.05 28.11
N ASN A 14 39.98 -10.19 27.27
CA ASN A 14 40.33 -10.12 25.85
C ASN A 14 41.74 -9.47 25.68
N GLU A 15 42.23 -9.44 24.44
CA GLU A 15 43.56 -8.87 24.10
C GLU A 15 43.68 -7.38 24.48
N GLU A 16 42.57 -6.67 24.64
CA GLU A 16 42.49 -5.26 25.04
C GLU A 16 42.40 -5.07 26.57
N GLY A 17 42.47 -6.17 27.35
CA GLY A 17 42.39 -6.12 28.80
C GLY A 17 40.99 -5.97 29.38
N ILE A 18 39.95 -6.10 28.55
CA ILE A 18 38.53 -5.96 28.93
C ILE A 18 37.92 -7.34 29.21
N ALA A 19 37.35 -7.50 30.40
CA ALA A 19 36.61 -8.71 30.77
C ALA A 19 35.13 -8.61 30.35
N PRO A 20 34.56 -9.62 29.72
CA PRO A 20 33.12 -9.64 29.47
C PRO A 20 32.34 -9.75 30.81
N ILE A 21 31.19 -9.11 30.89
CA ILE A 21 30.32 -9.08 32.08
C ILE A 21 29.75 -10.47 32.40
N TYR A 22 29.57 -11.30 31.38
CA TYR A 22 29.05 -12.67 31.47
C TYR A 22 29.99 -13.66 30.80
N CYS A 23 30.11 -14.87 31.35
CA CYS A 23 30.76 -15.97 30.63
C CYS A 23 29.90 -16.41 29.42
N ASP A 24 30.52 -17.05 28.42
CA ASP A 24 29.87 -17.47 27.18
C ASP A 24 28.58 -18.25 27.43
N ALA A 25 28.58 -19.19 28.36
CA ALA A 25 27.40 -19.99 28.73
C ALA A 25 26.26 -19.14 29.34
N CYS A 26 26.56 -18.05 30.03
CA CYS A 26 25.55 -17.12 30.56
C CYS A 26 25.10 -16.12 29.51
N ALA A 27 25.98 -15.70 28.62
CA ALA A 27 25.67 -14.90 27.47
C ALA A 27 24.74 -15.67 26.49
N ASP A 28 25.08 -16.92 26.16
CA ASP A 28 24.26 -17.79 25.31
C ASP A 28 22.89 -18.08 25.91
N ARG A 29 22.81 -18.31 27.22
CA ARG A 29 21.52 -18.44 27.92
C ARG A 29 20.70 -17.17 27.94
N ALA A 30 21.34 -16.01 28.04
CA ALA A 30 20.68 -14.70 27.93
C ALA A 30 20.16 -14.47 26.51
N ILE A 31 21.00 -14.76 25.50
CA ILE A 31 20.64 -14.68 24.07
C ILE A 31 19.47 -15.67 23.75
N SER A 32 19.56 -16.92 24.23
CA SER A 32 18.51 -17.92 24.01
C SER A 32 17.21 -17.57 24.73
N ARG A 33 17.29 -16.89 25.89
CA ARG A 33 16.11 -16.38 26.61
C ARG A 33 15.53 -15.15 25.92
N ALA A 34 16.38 -14.26 25.41
CA ALA A 34 15.96 -13.12 24.59
C ALA A 34 15.33 -13.58 23.26
N ARG A 35 15.93 -14.56 22.57
CA ARG A 35 15.33 -15.20 21.39
C ARG A 35 13.98 -15.82 21.70
N ARG A 36 13.83 -16.57 22.80
CA ARG A 36 12.53 -17.10 23.24
C ARG A 36 11.55 -15.96 23.53
N GLY A 37 11.96 -14.91 24.26
CA GLY A 37 11.11 -13.74 24.54
C GLY A 37 10.67 -12.97 23.29
N LEU A 38 11.43 -13.01 22.19
CA LEU A 38 11.03 -12.44 20.91
C LEU A 38 9.83 -13.17 20.30
N TYR A 39 9.66 -14.47 20.57
CA TYR A 39 8.61 -15.31 19.98
C TYR A 39 7.52 -15.75 20.98
N THR A 40 7.64 -15.47 22.29
CA THR A 40 6.75 -15.98 23.33
C THR A 40 5.70 -14.99 23.84
N GLY A 41 5.64 -13.78 23.30
CA GLY A 41 4.57 -12.81 23.60
C GLY A 41 3.24 -13.27 23.02
N THR A 42 2.16 -13.09 23.77
CA THR A 42 0.79 -13.32 23.31
C THR A 42 0.36 -12.18 22.37
N LEU A 43 -0.74 -12.36 21.64
CA LEU A 43 -1.33 -11.30 20.79
C LEU A 43 -1.68 -10.04 21.60
N ARG A 44 -1.95 -10.18 22.90
CA ARG A 44 -2.26 -9.05 23.81
C ARG A 44 -1.05 -8.17 24.11
N ASP A 45 0.16 -8.72 24.01
CA ASP A 45 1.40 -7.99 24.26
C ASP A 45 1.77 -7.06 23.08
N PHE A 46 1.21 -7.33 21.89
CA PHE A 46 1.45 -6.60 20.66
C PHE A 46 0.12 -6.15 20.02
N PRO A 47 -0.60 -5.21 20.64
CA PRO A 47 -1.98 -4.89 20.26
C PRO A 47 -2.08 -4.28 18.86
N VAL A 48 -1.12 -3.45 18.43
CA VAL A 48 -1.17 -2.83 17.10
C VAL A 48 -0.86 -3.84 16.00
N THR A 49 0.17 -4.67 16.17
CA THR A 49 0.45 -5.76 15.22
C THR A 49 -0.75 -6.69 15.09
N SER A 50 -1.35 -7.07 16.21
CA SER A 50 -2.54 -7.93 16.22
C SER A 50 -3.74 -7.29 15.54
N ALA A 51 -3.96 -5.99 15.78
CA ALA A 51 -5.03 -5.22 15.13
C ALA A 51 -4.80 -5.11 13.62
N LEU A 52 -3.57 -4.81 13.19
CA LEU A 52 -3.23 -4.75 11.77
C LEU A 52 -3.45 -6.09 11.07
N VAL A 53 -3.04 -7.21 11.70
CA VAL A 53 -3.31 -8.55 11.19
C VAL A 53 -4.81 -8.81 11.10
N ALA A 54 -5.56 -8.51 12.17
CA ALA A 54 -7.00 -8.72 12.20
C ALA A 54 -7.74 -7.90 11.11
N ILE A 55 -7.34 -6.64 10.89
CA ILE A 55 -7.91 -5.79 9.84
C ILE A 55 -7.64 -6.37 8.45
N ASN A 56 -6.40 -6.77 8.16
CA ASN A 56 -6.05 -7.38 6.87
C ASN A 56 -6.83 -8.66 6.61
N VAL A 57 -6.94 -9.54 7.62
CA VAL A 57 -7.72 -10.79 7.52
C VAL A 57 -9.21 -10.48 7.35
N ALA A 58 -9.76 -9.53 8.11
CA ALA A 58 -11.17 -9.15 8.00
C ALA A 58 -11.52 -8.60 6.60
N ILE A 59 -10.66 -7.75 6.03
CA ILE A 59 -10.82 -7.23 4.67
C ILE A 59 -10.75 -8.39 3.66
N PHE A 60 -9.78 -9.29 3.77
CA PHE A 60 -9.68 -10.46 2.90
C PHE A 60 -10.91 -11.35 2.96
N LEU A 61 -11.42 -11.62 4.17
CA LEU A 61 -12.66 -12.38 4.35
C LEU A 61 -13.87 -11.65 3.76
N GLY A 62 -13.95 -10.33 3.92
CA GLY A 62 -14.98 -9.49 3.29
C GLY A 62 -14.94 -9.61 1.76
N MET A 63 -13.75 -9.54 1.16
CA MET A 63 -13.55 -9.77 -0.27
C MET A 63 -14.01 -11.18 -0.67
N ALA A 64 -13.64 -12.20 0.10
CA ALA A 64 -14.01 -13.58 -0.19
C ALA A 64 -15.54 -13.82 -0.13
N VAL A 65 -16.23 -13.18 0.79
CA VAL A 65 -17.70 -13.27 0.91
C VAL A 65 -18.42 -12.55 -0.23
N THR A 66 -17.83 -11.47 -0.76
CA THR A 66 -18.40 -10.66 -1.83
C THR A 66 -17.86 -11.02 -3.22
N SER A 67 -17.02 -12.05 -3.34
CA SER A 67 -16.50 -12.53 -4.62
C SER A 67 -17.56 -13.30 -5.41
N GLU A 68 -17.43 -13.26 -6.73
CA GLU A 68 -18.37 -13.93 -7.64
C GLU A 68 -18.17 -15.45 -7.67
N SER A 69 -16.99 -15.94 -7.26
CA SER A 69 -16.65 -17.37 -7.26
C SER A 69 -15.91 -17.80 -6.02
N PHE A 70 -16.25 -18.99 -5.51
CA PHE A 70 -15.53 -19.65 -4.40
C PHE A 70 -14.05 -19.92 -4.69
N SER A 71 -13.64 -19.93 -5.97
CA SER A 71 -12.24 -20.16 -6.35
C SER A 71 -11.39 -18.89 -6.27
N GLU A 72 -11.97 -17.69 -6.35
CA GLU A 72 -11.22 -16.44 -6.35
C GLU A 72 -10.30 -16.25 -5.15
N PRO A 73 -10.72 -16.52 -3.89
CA PRO A 73 -9.80 -16.40 -2.75
C PRO A 73 -8.56 -17.28 -2.86
N LEU A 74 -8.62 -18.39 -3.61
CA LEU A 74 -7.52 -19.33 -3.80
C LEU A 74 -6.67 -19.01 -5.03
N MET A 75 -7.31 -18.64 -6.14
CA MET A 75 -6.68 -18.46 -7.45
C MET A 75 -6.32 -17.02 -7.76
N GLY A 76 -6.92 -16.10 -7.06
CA GLY A 76 -6.79 -14.65 -7.22
C GLY A 76 -8.13 -13.99 -7.45
N PHE A 77 -8.41 -12.93 -6.68
CA PHE A 77 -9.58 -12.09 -6.90
C PHE A 77 -9.51 -11.41 -8.26
N SER A 78 -10.68 -11.17 -8.84
CA SER A 78 -10.81 -10.38 -10.05
C SER A 78 -10.21 -8.99 -9.86
N TRP A 79 -9.80 -8.38 -10.97
CA TRP A 79 -9.25 -7.03 -10.96
C TRP A 79 -10.26 -6.03 -10.40
N ASP A 80 -11.51 -6.16 -10.81
CA ASP A 80 -12.63 -5.36 -10.35
C ASP A 80 -12.84 -5.47 -8.83
N GLN A 81 -12.91 -6.70 -8.31
CA GLN A 81 -13.03 -6.95 -6.89
C GLN A 81 -11.92 -6.24 -6.08
N THR A 82 -10.68 -6.31 -6.53
CA THR A 82 -9.56 -5.66 -5.85
C THR A 82 -9.63 -4.14 -5.95
N MET A 83 -10.19 -3.58 -7.05
CA MET A 83 -10.39 -2.14 -7.21
C MET A 83 -11.50 -1.61 -6.31
N ARG A 84 -12.64 -2.30 -6.22
CA ARG A 84 -13.76 -1.95 -5.34
C ARG A 84 -13.32 -1.89 -3.88
N TRP A 85 -12.43 -2.79 -3.45
CA TRP A 85 -11.91 -2.83 -2.09
C TRP A 85 -10.73 -1.89 -1.82
N GLY A 86 -10.34 -1.08 -2.78
CA GLY A 86 -9.38 0.01 -2.60
C GLY A 86 -7.95 -0.32 -3.00
N GLY A 87 -7.76 -1.20 -3.97
CA GLY A 87 -6.47 -1.42 -4.61
C GLY A 87 -5.89 -0.15 -5.22
N ASN A 88 -4.57 -0.01 -5.22
CA ASN A 88 -3.86 1.15 -5.75
C ASN A 88 -3.71 1.00 -7.26
N LEU A 89 -4.57 1.66 -8.02
CA LEU A 89 -4.48 1.80 -9.48
C LEU A 89 -4.06 3.22 -9.82
N GLY A 90 -2.98 3.36 -10.57
CA GLY A 90 -2.40 4.66 -10.87
C GLY A 90 -3.38 5.70 -11.42
N PRO A 91 -4.15 5.43 -12.47
CA PRO A 91 -5.14 6.36 -12.99
C PRO A 91 -6.17 6.85 -11.97
N LEU A 92 -6.66 5.96 -11.09
CA LEU A 92 -7.59 6.34 -10.02
C LEU A 92 -6.89 7.13 -8.92
N THR A 93 -5.78 6.59 -8.42
CA THR A 93 -5.04 7.19 -7.30
C THR A 93 -4.50 8.57 -7.66
N LEU A 94 -3.87 8.71 -8.82
CA LEU A 94 -3.29 9.97 -9.30
C LEU A 94 -4.37 10.92 -9.85
N GLY A 95 -5.52 10.40 -10.23
CA GLY A 95 -6.69 11.15 -10.64
C GLY A 95 -7.49 11.77 -9.49
N GLY A 96 -7.20 11.41 -8.23
CA GLY A 96 -7.85 12.00 -7.05
C GLY A 96 -8.22 11.01 -5.93
N ASP A 97 -8.22 9.70 -6.18
CA ASP A 97 -8.51 8.69 -5.16
C ASP A 97 -7.28 8.41 -4.28
N TYR A 98 -6.65 9.46 -3.73
CA TYR A 98 -5.41 9.38 -2.93
C TYR A 98 -5.51 8.44 -1.72
N TRP A 99 -6.71 8.17 -1.23
CA TRP A 99 -6.98 7.24 -0.13
C TRP A 99 -6.54 5.79 -0.48
N ARG A 100 -6.47 5.45 -1.77
CA ARG A 100 -5.97 4.16 -2.26
C ARG A 100 -4.51 3.90 -1.90
N LEU A 101 -3.72 4.95 -1.67
CA LEU A 101 -2.35 4.80 -1.16
C LEU A 101 -2.31 4.11 0.22
N VAL A 102 -3.37 4.27 1.01
CA VAL A 102 -3.49 3.64 2.33
C VAL A 102 -4.25 2.32 2.25
N THR A 103 -5.42 2.30 1.59
CA THR A 103 -6.29 1.11 1.58
C THR A 103 -5.65 -0.08 0.88
N ALA A 104 -4.85 0.14 -0.16
CA ALA A 104 -4.13 -0.90 -0.86
C ALA A 104 -3.18 -1.70 0.05
N CYS A 105 -2.70 -1.11 1.15
CA CYS A 105 -1.88 -1.81 2.15
C CYS A 105 -2.66 -2.88 2.95
N PHE A 106 -3.98 -2.96 2.77
CA PHE A 106 -4.85 -3.91 3.46
C PHE A 106 -5.57 -4.87 2.50
N VAL A 107 -5.56 -4.58 1.21
CA VAL A 107 -6.16 -5.42 0.16
C VAL A 107 -5.16 -6.49 -0.27
N HIS A 108 -5.60 -7.73 -0.46
CA HIS A 108 -4.74 -8.84 -0.88
C HIS A 108 -5.39 -9.62 -2.02
N GLY A 109 -4.59 -10.02 -3.00
CA GLY A 109 -5.09 -10.67 -4.20
C GLY A 109 -5.54 -12.12 -3.99
N GLU A 110 -4.92 -12.87 -3.06
CA GLU A 110 -5.16 -14.31 -2.87
C GLU A 110 -4.74 -14.76 -1.46
N ILE A 111 -5.17 -15.98 -1.06
CA ILE A 111 -4.93 -16.52 0.29
C ILE A 111 -3.45 -16.71 0.63
N LEU A 112 -2.63 -17.12 -0.34
CA LEU A 112 -1.19 -17.28 -0.13
C LEU A 112 -0.53 -15.92 0.12
N HIS A 113 -0.95 -14.91 -0.63
CA HIS A 113 -0.47 -13.53 -0.50
C HIS A 113 -0.79 -12.97 0.90
N VAL A 114 -2.05 -13.03 1.35
CA VAL A 114 -2.40 -12.57 2.70
C VAL A 114 -1.72 -13.41 3.78
N GLY A 115 -1.65 -14.72 3.62
CA GLY A 115 -1.04 -15.63 4.59
C GLY A 115 0.44 -15.32 4.83
N LEU A 116 1.22 -15.16 3.77
CA LEU A 116 2.65 -14.80 3.86
C LEU A 116 2.84 -13.40 4.44
N ASN A 117 2.03 -12.42 4.02
CA ASN A 117 2.09 -11.07 4.59
C ASN A 117 1.77 -11.07 6.09
N MET A 118 0.74 -11.79 6.53
CA MET A 118 0.38 -11.84 7.95
C MET A 118 1.44 -12.54 8.78
N TRP A 119 2.05 -13.60 8.26
CA TRP A 119 3.18 -14.25 8.94
C TRP A 119 4.39 -13.29 9.11
N CYS A 120 4.74 -12.57 8.06
CA CYS A 120 5.80 -11.57 8.10
C CYS A 120 5.45 -10.40 9.03
N LEU A 121 4.21 -9.90 8.97
CA LEU A 121 3.72 -8.82 9.82
C LEU A 121 3.71 -9.21 11.29
N LEU A 122 3.29 -10.43 11.63
CA LEU A 122 3.38 -10.95 13.00
C LEU A 122 4.82 -10.99 13.51
N SER A 123 5.77 -11.35 12.66
CA SER A 123 7.18 -11.47 13.04
C SER A 123 7.84 -10.09 13.20
N LEU A 124 7.78 -9.26 12.17
CA LEU A 124 8.44 -7.96 12.14
C LEU A 124 7.68 -6.88 12.93
N GLY A 125 6.35 -6.92 12.94
CA GLY A 125 5.52 -6.00 13.69
C GLY A 125 5.73 -6.13 15.21
N ARG A 126 5.85 -7.36 15.74
CA ARG A 126 6.20 -7.59 17.14
C ARG A 126 7.57 -7.00 17.50
N LEU A 127 8.56 -7.15 16.62
CA LEU A 127 9.88 -6.53 16.80
C LEU A 127 9.76 -5.00 16.80
N SER A 128 8.99 -4.45 15.87
CA SER A 128 8.74 -3.01 15.78
C SER A 128 8.05 -2.47 17.04
N GLU A 129 6.97 -3.11 17.50
CA GLU A 129 6.29 -2.68 18.74
C GLU A 129 7.21 -2.75 19.97
N ARG A 130 8.09 -3.75 20.02
CA ARG A 130 9.06 -3.89 21.11
C ARG A 130 10.10 -2.79 21.10
N TYR A 131 10.61 -2.37 19.93
CA TYR A 131 11.71 -1.41 19.81
C TYR A 131 11.23 0.04 19.74
N PHE A 132 10.15 0.30 19.05
CA PHE A 132 9.61 1.64 18.81
C PHE A 132 8.31 1.93 19.60
N GLY A 133 7.62 0.90 20.08
CA GLY A 133 6.33 0.99 20.74
C GLY A 133 5.16 1.03 19.75
N ARG A 134 3.95 0.81 20.29
CA ARG A 134 2.72 0.57 19.53
C ARG A 134 2.36 1.69 18.54
N TRP A 135 2.40 2.94 18.97
CA TRP A 135 2.00 4.07 18.13
C TRP A 135 2.97 4.34 16.97
N PHE A 136 4.27 4.21 17.24
CA PHE A 136 5.26 4.36 16.17
C PHE A 136 5.21 3.19 15.19
N THR A 137 4.92 1.98 15.63
CA THR A 137 4.70 0.83 14.73
C THR A 137 3.53 1.07 13.78
N LEU A 138 2.42 1.63 14.27
CA LEU A 138 1.30 2.03 13.40
C LEU A 138 1.72 3.09 12.37
N LEU A 139 2.41 4.13 12.82
CA LEU A 139 2.89 5.21 11.94
C LEU A 139 3.91 4.69 10.91
N ILE A 140 4.84 3.83 11.32
CA ILE A 140 5.78 3.17 10.40
C ILE A 140 4.99 2.40 9.33
N TYR A 141 4.04 1.55 9.73
CA TYR A 141 3.23 0.77 8.79
C TYR A 141 2.53 1.67 7.76
N LEU A 142 1.82 2.70 8.21
CA LEU A 142 1.05 3.59 7.34
C LEU A 142 1.96 4.44 6.42
N LEU A 143 2.94 5.13 6.98
CA LEU A 143 3.81 6.04 6.20
C LEU A 143 4.65 5.27 5.18
N THR A 144 5.17 4.11 5.56
CA THR A 144 6.02 3.33 4.67
C THR A 144 5.21 2.58 3.62
N GLY A 145 3.98 2.17 3.95
CA GLY A 145 3.04 1.65 2.96
C GLY A 145 2.70 2.69 1.89
N VAL A 146 2.39 3.93 2.30
CA VAL A 146 2.20 5.05 1.37
C VAL A 146 3.47 5.31 0.55
N GLY A 147 4.65 5.33 1.17
CA GLY A 147 5.93 5.50 0.46
C GLY A 147 6.18 4.41 -0.57
N GLY A 148 5.84 3.17 -0.26
CA GLY A 148 5.89 2.04 -1.19
C GLY A 148 4.97 2.25 -2.39
N ASN A 149 3.70 2.54 -2.14
CA ASN A 149 2.71 2.77 -3.19
C ASN A 149 3.06 3.98 -4.07
N LEU A 150 3.63 5.05 -3.51
CA LEU A 150 4.09 6.20 -4.28
C LEU A 150 5.27 5.87 -5.20
N LEU A 151 6.26 5.09 -4.72
CA LEU A 151 7.38 4.70 -5.58
C LEU A 151 6.93 3.73 -6.68
N SER A 152 6.01 2.83 -6.38
CA SER A 152 5.36 1.97 -7.38
C SER A 152 4.72 2.81 -8.50
N LEU A 153 3.90 3.81 -8.15
CA LEU A 153 3.26 4.70 -9.12
C LEU A 153 4.25 5.61 -9.85
N ALA A 154 5.33 6.05 -9.19
CA ALA A 154 6.37 6.84 -9.85
C ALA A 154 7.10 6.02 -10.92
N HIS A 155 7.28 4.71 -10.69
CA HIS A 155 7.87 3.79 -11.66
C HIS A 155 6.90 3.44 -12.79
N ASN A 156 5.66 3.15 -12.45
CA ASN A 156 4.59 2.83 -13.41
C ASN A 156 3.28 3.55 -13.04
N PRO A 157 3.02 4.74 -13.61
CA PRO A 157 1.82 5.52 -13.34
C PRO A 157 0.49 4.84 -13.76
N ARG A 158 0.56 3.76 -14.54
CA ARG A 158 -0.59 2.90 -14.88
C ARG A 158 -0.61 1.60 -14.08
N GLY A 159 0.35 1.45 -13.17
CA GLY A 159 0.53 0.25 -12.38
C GLY A 159 -0.60 0.00 -11.41
N PHE A 160 -0.69 -1.25 -11.01
CA PHE A 160 -1.59 -1.76 -9.99
C PHE A 160 -0.80 -2.39 -8.86
N SER A 161 -1.15 -2.07 -7.62
CA SER A 161 -0.49 -2.59 -6.43
C SER A 161 -1.48 -2.84 -5.30
N VAL A 162 -1.34 -3.98 -4.62
CA VAL A 162 -2.08 -4.37 -3.41
C VAL A 162 -1.17 -5.17 -2.48
N GLY A 163 -1.45 -5.12 -1.19
CA GLY A 163 -0.79 -5.91 -0.17
C GLY A 163 -0.08 -5.09 0.90
N ALA A 164 0.05 -5.69 2.08
CA ALA A 164 0.76 -5.12 3.21
C ALA A 164 2.29 -5.09 3.02
N SER A 165 2.80 -5.72 1.95
CA SER A 165 4.23 -6.00 1.80
C SER A 165 5.10 -4.74 1.79
N GLY A 166 4.69 -3.67 1.12
CA GLY A 166 5.40 -2.39 1.14
C GLY A 166 5.59 -1.85 2.57
N ALA A 167 4.53 -1.88 3.38
CA ALA A 167 4.59 -1.49 4.79
C ALA A 167 5.46 -2.44 5.63
N ILE A 168 5.42 -3.75 5.36
CA ILE A 168 6.24 -4.76 6.03
C ILE A 168 7.73 -4.56 5.73
N PHE A 169 8.08 -4.28 4.46
CA PHE A 169 9.43 -3.87 4.08
C PHE A 169 9.84 -2.56 4.77
N GLY A 170 8.91 -1.63 4.95
CA GLY A 170 9.11 -0.42 5.71
C GLY A 170 9.43 -0.68 7.18
N ILE A 171 8.71 -1.59 7.83
CA ILE A 171 9.03 -2.04 9.19
C ILE A 171 10.45 -2.65 9.22
N ALA A 172 10.82 -3.47 8.25
CA ALA A 172 12.16 -4.04 8.15
C ALA A 172 13.24 -2.94 8.02
N GLY A 173 13.03 -1.95 7.16
CA GLY A 173 13.92 -0.80 7.00
C GLY A 173 14.07 0.00 8.30
N ALA A 174 12.96 0.28 8.99
CA ALA A 174 12.98 1.00 10.27
C ALA A 174 13.75 0.24 11.36
N ILE A 175 13.54 -1.09 11.45
CA ILE A 175 14.30 -1.93 12.40
C ILE A 175 15.80 -1.90 12.08
N ILE A 176 16.18 -2.05 10.81
CA ILE A 176 17.59 -1.99 10.39
C ILE A 176 18.19 -0.64 10.75
N ALA A 177 17.53 0.48 10.42
CA ALA A 177 17.98 1.81 10.74
C ALA A 177 18.15 2.00 12.26
N GLY A 178 17.14 1.58 13.04
CA GLY A 178 17.14 1.66 14.48
C GLY A 178 18.26 0.85 15.14
N LEU A 179 18.52 -0.35 14.65
CA LEU A 179 19.54 -1.24 15.18
C LEU A 179 20.96 -0.85 14.76
N LYS A 180 21.13 -0.31 13.55
CA LYS A 180 22.44 0.02 13.00
C LYS A 180 22.93 1.41 13.43
N PHE A 181 22.04 2.37 13.47
CA PHE A 181 22.38 3.79 13.69
C PHE A 181 21.77 4.38 14.96
N GLY A 182 20.86 3.65 15.61
CA GLY A 182 20.19 4.09 16.82
C GLY A 182 20.90 3.61 18.09
N ASN A 183 20.47 4.20 19.22
CA ASN A 183 20.97 3.85 20.56
C ASN A 183 19.98 2.93 21.30
N LEU A 184 19.43 1.93 20.61
CA LEU A 184 18.57 0.95 21.24
C LEU A 184 19.38 0.11 22.24
N SER A 185 18.94 0.10 23.52
CA SER A 185 19.62 -0.66 24.59
C SER A 185 19.33 -2.15 24.47
N ILE A 186 20.00 -2.83 23.56
CA ILE A 186 19.91 -4.27 23.33
C ILE A 186 21.30 -4.90 23.35
N ALA A 187 21.36 -6.18 23.77
CA ALA A 187 22.62 -6.92 23.77
C ALA A 187 23.18 -7.06 22.35
N GLU A 188 24.48 -6.94 22.18
CA GLU A 188 25.13 -6.97 20.87
C GLU A 188 24.85 -8.28 20.10
N GLY A 189 24.80 -9.42 20.79
CA GLY A 189 24.42 -10.71 20.19
C GLY A 189 22.97 -10.72 19.66
N GLU A 190 22.02 -10.10 20.38
CA GLU A 190 20.64 -9.94 19.93
C GLU A 190 20.58 -9.00 18.72
N ARG A 191 21.30 -7.88 18.76
CA ARG A 191 21.41 -6.91 17.66
C ARG A 191 21.85 -7.60 16.36
N ARG A 192 22.97 -8.36 16.40
CA ARG A 192 23.48 -9.08 15.23
C ARG A 192 22.49 -10.11 14.71
N ALA A 193 21.87 -10.89 15.59
CA ALA A 193 20.90 -11.92 15.22
C ALA A 193 19.65 -11.32 14.53
N VAL A 194 19.10 -10.23 15.08
CA VAL A 194 17.94 -9.55 14.50
C VAL A 194 18.30 -8.89 13.16
N LEU A 195 19.44 -8.17 13.09
CA LEU A 195 19.90 -7.58 11.84
C LEU A 195 20.07 -8.63 10.74
N SER A 196 20.77 -9.73 11.03
CA SER A 196 20.95 -10.82 10.08
C SER A 196 19.62 -11.39 9.61
N SER A 197 18.67 -11.63 10.52
CA SER A 197 17.35 -12.17 10.17
C SER A 197 16.53 -11.21 9.32
N VAL A 198 16.51 -9.92 9.67
CA VAL A 198 15.74 -8.91 8.94
C VAL A 198 16.34 -8.61 7.56
N ILE A 199 17.67 -8.56 7.47
CA ILE A 199 18.37 -8.39 6.18
C ILE A 199 18.11 -9.61 5.30
N SER A 200 18.26 -10.83 5.84
CA SER A 200 17.99 -12.07 5.08
C SER A 200 16.55 -12.14 4.59
N PHE A 201 15.58 -11.74 5.44
CA PHE A 201 14.18 -11.60 5.05
C PHE A 201 14.02 -10.63 3.86
N ALA A 202 14.58 -9.42 3.96
CA ALA A 202 14.44 -8.42 2.92
C ALA A 202 15.08 -8.88 1.59
N VAL A 203 16.30 -9.41 1.64
CA VAL A 203 17.01 -9.89 0.44
C VAL A 203 16.27 -11.07 -0.19
N LEU A 204 15.86 -12.07 0.61
CA LEU A 204 15.16 -13.25 0.11
C LEU A 204 13.85 -12.87 -0.59
N ASN A 205 13.03 -12.03 0.05
CA ASN A 205 11.76 -11.62 -0.55
C ASN A 205 11.96 -10.74 -1.80
N PHE A 206 13.01 -9.92 -1.84
CA PHE A 206 13.35 -9.14 -3.03
C PHE A 206 13.78 -10.03 -4.21
N VAL A 207 14.60 -11.04 -3.93
CA VAL A 207 15.06 -12.03 -4.95
C VAL A 207 13.89 -12.88 -5.44
N LEU A 208 13.03 -13.37 -4.53
CA LEU A 208 11.83 -14.13 -4.90
C LEU A 208 10.88 -13.28 -5.77
N GLY A 209 10.67 -12.02 -5.39
CA GLY A 209 9.84 -11.07 -6.12
C GLY A 209 10.39 -10.66 -7.48
N ALA A 210 11.71 -10.74 -7.68
CA ALA A 210 12.35 -10.49 -8.97
C ALA A 210 12.21 -11.67 -9.97
N GLY A 211 11.57 -12.76 -9.56
CA GLY A 211 11.28 -13.90 -10.45
C GLY A 211 12.49 -14.80 -10.76
N TYR A 212 13.62 -14.61 -10.09
CA TYR A 212 14.85 -15.40 -10.35
C TYR A 212 14.70 -16.90 -10.14
N LEU A 213 13.69 -17.35 -9.40
CA LEU A 213 13.44 -18.78 -9.13
C LEU A 213 12.30 -19.37 -9.98
N GLY A 214 11.91 -18.70 -11.08
CA GLY A 214 10.85 -19.19 -11.97
C GLY A 214 9.45 -19.19 -11.37
N MET A 215 9.30 -18.78 -10.09
CA MET A 215 8.00 -18.57 -9.47
C MET A 215 7.43 -17.24 -9.96
N ARG A 216 6.32 -17.31 -10.69
CA ARG A 216 5.57 -16.11 -11.13
C ARG A 216 4.79 -15.49 -9.96
N LEU A 217 5.49 -15.17 -8.88
CA LEU A 217 4.91 -14.33 -7.83
C LEU A 217 4.78 -12.92 -8.42
N ARG A 218 3.56 -12.47 -8.63
CA ARG A 218 3.29 -11.09 -9.04
C ARG A 218 3.54 -10.15 -7.86
N THR A 219 4.81 -9.82 -7.62
CA THR A 219 5.20 -8.91 -6.53
C THR A 219 5.60 -7.56 -7.09
N ASP A 220 5.14 -6.51 -6.42
CA ASP A 220 5.51 -5.14 -6.73
C ASP A 220 6.82 -4.77 -6.02
N ASN A 221 7.96 -5.05 -6.69
CA ASN A 221 9.28 -4.77 -6.14
C ASN A 221 9.54 -3.27 -5.93
N MET A 222 8.85 -2.39 -6.66
CA MET A 222 9.00 -0.95 -6.45
C MET A 222 8.26 -0.52 -5.17
N ALA A 223 7.11 -1.10 -4.87
CA ALA A 223 6.45 -0.90 -3.58
C ALA A 223 7.32 -1.42 -2.42
N HIS A 224 7.99 -2.57 -2.58
CA HIS A 224 8.94 -3.08 -1.57
C HIS A 224 10.12 -2.12 -1.35
N LEU A 225 10.73 -1.67 -2.43
CA LEU A 225 11.87 -0.74 -2.37
C LEU A 225 11.47 0.59 -1.75
N GLY A 226 10.34 1.16 -2.16
CA GLY A 226 9.82 2.42 -1.64
C GLY A 226 9.47 2.33 -0.16
N GLY A 227 8.81 1.25 0.24
CA GLY A 227 8.51 0.97 1.63
C GLY A 227 9.78 0.84 2.47
N PHE A 228 10.74 0.05 2.02
CA PHE A 228 12.03 -0.14 2.69
C PHE A 228 12.81 1.17 2.86
N ALA A 229 12.93 1.96 1.79
CA ALA A 229 13.62 3.25 1.82
C ALA A 229 12.92 4.24 2.77
N ALA A 230 11.58 4.34 2.70
CA ALA A 230 10.80 5.13 3.64
C ALA A 230 11.00 4.64 5.08
N GLY A 231 11.09 3.32 5.29
CA GLY A 231 11.37 2.71 6.58
C GLY A 231 12.73 3.10 7.16
N LEU A 232 13.77 3.10 6.34
CA LEU A 232 15.09 3.61 6.75
C LEU A 232 15.01 5.07 7.23
N LEU A 233 14.31 5.92 6.48
CA LEU A 233 14.15 7.34 6.81
C LEU A 233 13.32 7.55 8.09
N VAL A 234 12.25 6.79 8.29
CA VAL A 234 11.40 6.87 9.50
C VAL A 234 12.13 6.30 10.71
N GLY A 235 12.87 5.22 10.55
CA GLY A 235 13.56 4.54 11.64
C GLY A 235 14.72 5.32 12.26
N LEU A 236 15.43 6.13 11.46
CA LEU A 236 16.56 6.93 11.93
C LEU A 236 16.18 7.88 13.08
N PRO A 237 15.21 8.81 12.93
CA PRO A 237 14.85 9.73 14.01
C PRO A 237 14.19 9.02 15.20
N LEU A 238 13.52 7.91 14.98
CA LEU A 238 12.90 7.13 16.07
C LEU A 238 13.93 6.46 16.96
N ALA A 239 15.11 6.18 16.43
CA ALA A 239 16.19 5.50 17.15
C ALA A 239 17.24 6.45 17.73
N MET A 240 17.20 7.74 17.40
CA MET A 240 18.12 8.73 17.96
C MET A 240 17.78 8.98 19.44
N SER A 241 18.71 8.65 20.35
CA SER A 241 18.55 8.96 21.76
C SER A 241 19.00 10.38 22.06
N VAL A 242 18.02 11.23 22.26
CA VAL A 242 18.14 12.52 22.92
C VAL A 242 17.41 12.39 24.28
N THR A 243 17.55 13.33 25.20
CA THR A 243 16.77 13.30 26.44
C THR A 243 15.28 13.03 26.17
N ARG A 244 14.60 12.29 27.06
CA ARG A 244 13.22 11.76 26.85
C ARG A 244 12.21 12.79 26.35
N SER A 245 12.39 14.07 26.73
CA SER A 245 11.53 15.18 26.30
C SER A 245 11.84 15.65 24.89
N GLN A 246 13.13 15.82 24.56
CA GLN A 246 13.57 16.24 23.23
C GLN A 246 13.34 15.16 22.17
N ALA A 247 13.51 13.89 22.54
CA ALA A 247 13.24 12.77 21.64
C ALA A 247 11.83 12.78 21.07
N LYS A 248 10.80 13.02 21.91
CA LYS A 248 9.42 13.07 21.45
C LYS A 248 9.16 14.19 20.41
N ILE A 249 9.75 15.37 20.65
CA ILE A 249 9.60 16.51 19.75
C ILE A 249 10.29 16.20 18.41
N ILE A 250 11.56 15.76 18.46
CA ILE A 250 12.34 15.43 17.25
C ILE A 250 11.63 14.34 16.44
N GLN A 251 11.16 13.29 17.10
CA GLN A 251 10.44 12.19 16.46
C GLN A 251 9.15 12.67 15.81
N SER A 252 8.35 13.48 16.52
CA SER A 252 7.10 14.02 15.97
C SER A 252 7.33 14.96 14.79
N VAL A 253 8.32 15.85 14.90
CA VAL A 253 8.70 16.76 13.80
C VAL A 253 9.20 15.98 12.60
N ALA A 254 10.08 14.99 12.79
CA ALA A 254 10.59 14.17 11.69
C ALA A 254 9.49 13.39 10.98
N LEU A 255 8.55 12.81 11.73
CA LEU A 255 7.40 12.11 11.15
C LEU A 255 6.46 13.06 10.39
N ALA A 256 6.24 14.28 10.92
CA ALA A 256 5.46 15.30 10.22
C ALA A 256 6.14 15.74 8.92
N VAL A 257 7.45 15.93 8.92
CA VAL A 257 8.23 16.26 7.72
C VAL A 257 8.15 15.14 6.69
N ILE A 258 8.28 13.88 7.11
CA ILE A 258 8.15 12.72 6.20
C ILE A 258 6.74 12.67 5.61
N ALA A 259 5.70 12.86 6.41
CA ALA A 259 4.32 12.90 5.92
C ALA A 259 4.10 14.04 4.90
N LEU A 260 4.66 15.23 5.15
CA LEU A 260 4.62 16.34 4.22
C LEU A 260 5.37 16.04 2.91
N LEU A 261 6.54 15.40 2.98
CA LEU A 261 7.30 14.98 1.81
C LEU A 261 6.54 13.94 0.97
N LEU A 262 5.88 12.98 1.62
CA LEU A 262 5.02 12.01 0.92
C LEU A 262 3.82 12.70 0.25
N GLY A 263 3.18 13.66 0.94
CA GLY A 263 2.10 14.46 0.37
C GLY A 263 2.56 15.31 -0.82
N ALA A 264 3.72 15.96 -0.72
CA ALA A 264 4.33 16.71 -1.81
C ALA A 264 4.69 15.82 -3.01
N SER A 265 5.24 14.62 -2.73
CA SER A 265 5.55 13.64 -3.78
C SER A 265 4.30 13.16 -4.50
N TYR A 266 3.21 12.90 -3.77
CA TYR A 266 1.91 12.60 -4.37
C TYR A 266 1.42 13.75 -5.25
N TYR A 267 1.42 14.98 -4.72
CA TYR A 267 0.96 16.17 -5.47
C TYR A 267 1.76 16.38 -6.75
N GLN A 268 3.08 16.27 -6.69
CA GLN A 268 3.96 16.39 -7.85
C GLN A 268 3.66 15.30 -8.88
N LEU A 269 3.51 14.06 -8.44
CA LEU A 269 3.22 12.93 -9.33
C LEU A 269 1.83 13.07 -9.97
N ALA A 270 0.81 13.39 -9.19
CA ALA A 270 -0.55 13.61 -9.68
C ALA A 270 -0.64 14.78 -10.67
N SER A 271 0.05 15.89 -10.38
CA SER A 271 0.07 17.06 -11.27
C SER A 271 0.82 16.83 -12.58
N SER A 272 1.78 15.90 -12.60
CA SER A 272 2.53 15.53 -13.82
C SER A 272 1.76 14.55 -14.70
N THR A 273 0.69 13.94 -14.21
CA THR A 273 -0.13 13.02 -14.97
C THR A 273 -1.38 13.73 -15.53
N LYS A 274 -1.86 13.27 -16.70
CA LYS A 274 -3.09 13.78 -17.30
C LYS A 274 -4.32 12.95 -16.92
N TYR A 275 -4.21 12.11 -15.88
CA TYR A 275 -5.31 11.27 -15.48
C TYR A 275 -6.45 12.11 -14.90
N LYS A 276 -7.65 11.82 -15.38
CA LYS A 276 -8.88 12.42 -14.89
C LYS A 276 -9.67 11.30 -14.21
N ASN A 277 -9.85 11.40 -12.91
CA ASN A 277 -10.51 10.39 -12.10
C ASN A 277 -11.88 9.97 -12.68
N TRP A 278 -12.68 10.96 -13.08
CA TRP A 278 -14.01 10.72 -13.64
C TRP A 278 -14.00 9.81 -14.89
N MET A 279 -12.97 9.93 -15.75
CA MET A 279 -12.85 9.09 -16.94
C MET A 279 -12.69 7.62 -16.55
N VAL A 280 -11.79 7.35 -15.61
CA VAL A 280 -11.51 5.97 -15.17
C VAL A 280 -12.72 5.36 -14.46
N HIS A 281 -13.43 6.14 -13.64
CA HIS A 281 -14.65 5.67 -13.01
C HIS A 281 -15.78 5.45 -14.02
N ALA A 282 -15.92 6.31 -15.04
CA ALA A 282 -16.88 6.10 -16.11
C ALA A 282 -16.53 4.87 -16.95
N GLU A 283 -15.22 4.68 -17.30
CA GLU A 283 -14.73 3.51 -18.03
C GLU A 283 -15.05 2.21 -17.27
N ILE A 284 -14.78 2.14 -15.98
CA ILE A 284 -15.14 1.00 -15.15
C ILE A 284 -16.64 0.75 -15.18
N SER A 285 -17.46 1.80 -15.06
CA SER A 285 -18.92 1.67 -15.12
C SER A 285 -19.42 1.16 -16.49
N PHE A 286 -18.75 1.53 -17.59
CA PHE A 286 -19.03 0.98 -18.91
C PHE A 286 -18.66 -0.51 -19.01
N GLU A 287 -17.49 -0.90 -18.49
CA GLU A 287 -17.06 -2.31 -18.47
C GLU A 287 -18.01 -3.18 -17.66
N GLU A 288 -18.50 -2.68 -16.52
CA GLU A 288 -19.49 -3.34 -15.66
C GLU A 288 -20.91 -3.29 -16.22
N LYS A 289 -21.13 -2.57 -17.33
CA LYS A 289 -22.45 -2.31 -17.92
C LYS A 289 -23.41 -1.58 -16.96
N ASP A 290 -22.86 -0.89 -15.95
CA ASP A 290 -23.62 0.00 -15.08
C ASP A 290 -23.71 1.40 -15.71
N TYR A 291 -24.53 1.50 -16.75
CA TYR A 291 -24.68 2.76 -17.50
C TYR A 291 -25.32 3.86 -16.66
N LEU A 292 -26.11 3.53 -15.64
CA LEU A 292 -26.65 4.52 -14.72
C LEU A 292 -25.55 5.17 -13.86
N ALA A 293 -24.59 4.38 -13.38
CA ALA A 293 -23.43 4.92 -12.67
C ALA A 293 -22.56 5.79 -13.60
N ALA A 294 -22.32 5.33 -14.83
CA ALA A 294 -21.60 6.12 -15.84
C ALA A 294 -22.30 7.47 -16.10
N ILE A 295 -23.62 7.47 -16.32
CA ILE A 295 -24.41 8.69 -16.52
C ILE A 295 -24.25 9.65 -15.32
N ALA A 296 -24.40 9.17 -14.09
CA ALA A 296 -24.31 10.00 -12.90
C ALA A 296 -22.93 10.70 -12.76
N ILE A 297 -21.85 9.97 -13.09
CA ILE A 297 -20.49 10.50 -13.11
C ILE A 297 -20.34 11.59 -14.19
N LEU A 298 -20.84 11.32 -15.38
CA LEU A 298 -20.66 12.17 -16.56
C LEU A 298 -21.56 13.41 -16.50
N GLU A 299 -22.81 13.31 -16.02
CA GLU A 299 -23.67 14.46 -15.74
C GLU A 299 -23.02 15.43 -14.75
N LYS A 300 -22.49 14.89 -13.63
CA LYS A 300 -21.76 15.70 -12.66
C LYS A 300 -20.55 16.39 -13.29
N ARG A 301 -19.87 15.70 -14.21
CA ARG A 301 -18.70 16.25 -14.88
C ARG A 301 -19.04 17.34 -15.87
N THR A 302 -20.04 17.13 -16.72
CA THR A 302 -20.49 18.13 -17.70
C THR A 302 -21.10 19.35 -17.03
N ALA A 303 -21.76 19.17 -15.87
CA ALA A 303 -22.24 20.28 -15.05
C ALA A 303 -21.09 21.12 -14.47
N ALA A 304 -20.01 20.47 -14.02
CA ALA A 304 -18.83 21.14 -13.45
C ALA A 304 -17.95 21.80 -14.53
N GLU A 305 -17.89 21.22 -15.74
CA GLU A 305 -17.11 21.71 -16.88
C GLU A 305 -17.95 21.69 -18.16
N PRO A 306 -18.81 22.68 -18.39
CA PRO A 306 -19.75 22.69 -19.53
C PRO A 306 -19.06 22.71 -20.91
N GLY A 307 -17.77 23.01 -20.98
CA GLY A 307 -16.96 22.95 -22.20
C GLY A 307 -16.18 21.66 -22.40
N ASN A 308 -16.40 20.64 -21.60
CA ASN A 308 -15.65 19.39 -21.68
C ASN A 308 -16.25 18.47 -22.77
N VAL A 309 -15.70 18.60 -23.99
CA VAL A 309 -16.14 17.82 -25.16
C VAL A 309 -16.15 16.33 -24.92
N GLU A 310 -15.10 15.81 -24.30
CA GLU A 310 -14.91 14.39 -24.05
C GLU A 310 -15.98 13.83 -23.10
N ALA A 311 -16.31 14.58 -22.03
CA ALA A 311 -17.39 14.20 -21.11
C ALA A 311 -18.78 14.21 -21.79
N GLU A 312 -19.05 15.15 -22.69
CA GLU A 312 -20.32 15.19 -23.44
C GLU A 312 -20.43 14.01 -24.43
N VAL A 313 -19.31 13.60 -25.08
CA VAL A 313 -19.30 12.41 -25.95
C VAL A 313 -19.63 11.15 -25.13
N TRP A 314 -18.88 10.92 -24.04
CA TRP A 314 -19.10 9.77 -23.19
C TRP A 314 -20.50 9.74 -22.54
N LEU A 315 -21.05 10.93 -22.23
CA LEU A 315 -22.42 11.03 -21.72
C LEU A 315 -23.44 10.60 -22.79
N GLY A 316 -23.18 10.98 -24.06
CA GLY A 316 -23.98 10.52 -25.20
C GLY A 316 -23.95 8.98 -25.33
N ASP A 317 -22.74 8.39 -25.24
CA ASP A 317 -22.55 6.94 -25.30
C ASP A 317 -23.30 6.22 -24.14
N ALA A 318 -23.16 6.76 -22.91
CA ALA A 318 -23.83 6.20 -21.74
C ALA A 318 -25.35 6.22 -21.87
N TYR A 319 -25.93 7.33 -22.34
CA TYR A 319 -27.37 7.43 -22.59
C TYR A 319 -27.82 6.50 -23.71
N ALA A 320 -27.04 6.35 -24.78
CA ALA A 320 -27.36 5.45 -25.88
C ALA A 320 -27.41 4.00 -25.41
N LEU A 321 -26.43 3.57 -24.65
CA LEU A 321 -26.34 2.22 -24.07
C LEU A 321 -27.41 1.96 -22.99
N ASN A 322 -27.85 3.03 -22.29
CA ASN A 322 -28.96 2.95 -21.33
C ASN A 322 -30.36 3.07 -21.99
N HIS A 323 -30.44 2.98 -23.33
CA HIS A 323 -31.70 3.08 -24.08
C HIS A 323 -32.45 4.41 -23.90
N GLU A 324 -31.72 5.51 -23.73
CA GLU A 324 -32.25 6.86 -23.64
C GLU A 324 -31.87 7.72 -24.87
N PRO A 325 -32.40 7.40 -26.08
CA PRO A 325 -31.91 8.00 -27.33
C PRO A 325 -32.08 9.52 -27.40
N GLY A 326 -33.16 10.04 -26.79
CA GLY A 326 -33.40 11.49 -26.76
C GLY A 326 -32.32 12.26 -26.03
N LYS A 327 -31.86 11.74 -24.90
CA LYS A 327 -30.74 12.36 -24.13
C LYS A 327 -29.41 12.15 -24.81
N ALA A 328 -29.16 10.99 -25.42
CA ALA A 328 -27.97 10.74 -26.22
C ALA A 328 -27.82 11.74 -27.36
N ILE A 329 -28.90 12.00 -28.13
CA ILE A 329 -28.94 12.99 -29.19
C ILE A 329 -28.59 14.40 -28.65
N ALA A 330 -29.11 14.77 -27.48
CA ALA A 330 -28.82 16.08 -26.87
C ALA A 330 -27.33 16.22 -26.48
N ALA A 331 -26.75 15.20 -25.84
CA ALA A 331 -25.35 15.20 -25.47
C ALA A 331 -24.40 15.25 -26.68
N TYR A 332 -24.66 14.44 -27.72
CA TYR A 332 -23.85 14.45 -28.93
C TYR A 332 -23.94 15.78 -29.69
N LYS A 333 -25.14 16.40 -29.76
CA LYS A 333 -25.27 17.73 -30.35
C LYS A 333 -24.42 18.75 -29.61
N LYS A 334 -24.45 18.73 -28.29
CA LYS A 334 -23.64 19.61 -27.47
C LYS A 334 -22.14 19.38 -27.65
N ALA A 335 -21.69 18.09 -27.74
CA ALA A 335 -20.30 17.80 -28.11
C ALA A 335 -19.91 18.37 -29.47
N LEU A 336 -20.79 18.28 -30.47
CA LEU A 336 -20.56 18.84 -31.83
C LEU A 336 -20.62 20.37 -31.88
N GLU A 337 -21.39 21.02 -31.02
CA GLU A 337 -21.36 22.47 -30.83
C GLU A 337 -19.99 22.94 -30.30
N LEU A 338 -19.42 22.17 -29.37
CA LEU A 338 -18.10 22.46 -28.80
C LEU A 338 -16.96 22.11 -29.75
N ASN A 339 -17.07 21.02 -30.49
CA ASN A 339 -16.10 20.59 -31.51
C ASN A 339 -16.80 19.97 -32.73
N PRO A 340 -16.97 20.77 -33.82
CA PRO A 340 -17.65 20.32 -35.04
C PRO A 340 -16.90 19.22 -35.83
N ASN A 341 -15.66 18.91 -35.49
CA ASN A 341 -14.82 18.01 -36.27
C ASN A 341 -14.86 16.54 -35.80
N LEU A 342 -15.77 16.19 -34.89
CA LEU A 342 -15.92 14.82 -34.36
C LEU A 342 -16.71 13.95 -35.34
N SER A 343 -16.02 13.28 -36.28
CA SER A 343 -16.65 12.41 -37.30
C SER A 343 -17.42 11.26 -36.70
N GLU A 344 -16.83 10.58 -35.70
CA GLU A 344 -17.44 9.43 -35.03
C GLU A 344 -18.74 9.81 -34.31
N VAL A 345 -18.78 10.98 -33.66
CA VAL A 345 -19.99 11.48 -33.00
C VAL A 345 -21.09 11.85 -34.00
N LYS A 346 -20.74 12.34 -35.19
CA LYS A 346 -21.71 12.60 -36.26
C LYS A 346 -22.34 11.32 -36.76
N GLU A 347 -21.55 10.26 -36.94
CA GLU A 347 -22.00 8.94 -37.36
C GLU A 347 -22.94 8.35 -36.30
N ALA A 348 -22.52 8.31 -35.03
CA ALA A 348 -23.35 7.82 -33.91
C ALA A 348 -24.68 8.60 -33.78
N LEU A 349 -24.64 9.92 -33.94
CA LEU A 349 -25.83 10.76 -33.92
C LEU A 349 -26.80 10.41 -35.07
N GLN A 350 -26.30 10.19 -36.30
CA GLN A 350 -27.09 9.81 -37.45
C GLN A 350 -27.74 8.43 -37.24
N GLU A 351 -26.97 7.45 -36.74
CA GLU A 351 -27.47 6.09 -36.46
C GLU A 351 -28.63 6.10 -35.46
N ILE A 352 -28.46 6.83 -34.34
CA ILE A 352 -29.52 6.93 -33.32
C ILE A 352 -30.75 7.65 -33.86
N GLN A 353 -30.59 8.70 -34.65
CA GLN A 353 -31.72 9.42 -35.26
C GLN A 353 -32.48 8.55 -36.25
N GLN A 354 -31.82 7.76 -37.08
CA GLN A 354 -32.43 6.82 -37.98
C GLN A 354 -33.19 5.71 -37.24
N ALA A 355 -32.56 5.12 -36.22
CA ALA A 355 -33.19 4.09 -35.39
C ALA A 355 -34.46 4.59 -34.69
N THR A 356 -34.44 5.85 -34.21
CA THR A 356 -35.56 6.47 -33.51
C THR A 356 -36.73 6.76 -34.48
N GLN A 357 -36.44 7.12 -35.75
CA GLN A 357 -37.46 7.33 -36.78
C GLN A 357 -38.15 6.04 -37.22
N VAL A 358 -37.40 4.93 -37.33
CA VAL A 358 -37.91 3.61 -37.72
C VAL A 358 -38.76 3.00 -36.62
N SER A 359 -38.43 3.21 -35.35
CA SER A 359 -39.14 2.65 -34.19
C SER A 359 -40.46 3.38 -33.83
N GLY A 360 -40.75 4.52 -34.45
CA GLY A 360 -41.97 5.31 -34.20
C GLY A 360 -42.13 5.85 -32.78
N GLN A 361 -41.09 5.77 -31.94
CA GLN A 361 -41.08 6.33 -30.59
C GLN A 361 -40.60 7.80 -30.62
N PRO A 362 -41.41 8.76 -30.15
CA PRO A 362 -40.93 10.13 -30.01
C PRO A 362 -39.75 10.17 -29.01
N ALA A 363 -38.71 10.83 -29.38
CA ALA A 363 -37.59 11.15 -28.48
C ALA A 363 -38.14 11.93 -27.28
N LYS A 364 -38.33 11.27 -26.13
CA LYS A 364 -38.74 11.89 -24.88
C LYS A 364 -37.51 12.39 -24.10
#